data_2e6553e2e10f7ec380b447fb35d172d7
#
_entry.id   2e6553e2e10f7ec380b447fb35d172d7
#
_cell.length_a   1.000
_cell.length_b   1.000
_cell.length_c   1.000
_cell.angle_alpha   90.00
_cell.angle_beta   90.00
_cell.angle_gamma   90.00
#
_symmetry.space_group_name_H-M   'P 1'
#
loop_
_entity.id
_entity.type
_entity.pdbx_description
1 polymer ?
#
loop_
_entity_poly.entity_id
_entity_poly.type
_entity_poly.pdbx_seq_one_letter_code
_entity_poly.pdbx_strand_id
1 'polypeptide(L)'
;MKTSSLTRRLAGLGGAKWDLYTAARQRLARGEEIIEMTIGEPDVAMPEQMTEDAIAALRAGRTRYSEGRGEAGLLNMLAQYYTARRGRAFEPENVMCFPGTQTALYAVMQGVAEAGDEVLVGDPSYVTYEGVIRASGAEIVTVPLRAEHGFRMQAEDIAARITPRSRVILLNTPHNPTGAILRRRELEEIAALALEHDLWLISDEVYEDLVFDGAEFLSPLALPEIADRTIVVSSISKSHAAPGLRSGWAVGPKSFTEALLPVSETMLFGNQPFIADMTERALREGSPVAQGMRQRFARRATDLAARLEAETALRVNRPEAGMFALVDAGPLGLTGEDFAWALLDQGNVAVMPGSSFGSCMQSWVRVAVSVDDAVLARAVDRMVEVANRHRAAAE
;
A
#
# COMPACT_ATOMS: atom_id res chain seq x y z
N MET A 1 -30.06 -10.29 -17.29
CA MET A 1 -28.89 -11.16 -17.60
C MET A 1 -28.25 -11.60 -16.30
N LYS A 2 -27.72 -12.81 -16.20
CA LYS A 2 -27.10 -13.35 -14.99
C LYS A 2 -25.59 -13.18 -15.08
N THR A 3 -24.99 -12.45 -14.12
CA THR A 3 -23.54 -12.27 -14.05
C THR A 3 -22.84 -13.44 -13.35
N SER A 4 -21.52 -13.56 -13.49
CA SER A 4 -20.71 -14.61 -12.84
C SER A 4 -20.71 -14.48 -11.31
N SER A 5 -20.27 -15.53 -10.61
CA SER A 5 -20.08 -15.47 -9.15
C SER A 5 -19.00 -14.47 -8.76
N LEU A 6 -17.95 -14.35 -9.57
CA LEU A 6 -16.90 -13.35 -9.37
C LEU A 6 -17.47 -11.92 -9.33
N THR A 7 -18.25 -11.52 -10.35
CA THR A 7 -18.86 -10.19 -10.40
C THR A 7 -19.72 -9.93 -9.16
N ARG A 8 -20.47 -10.94 -8.68
CA ARG A 8 -21.30 -10.80 -7.48
C ARG A 8 -20.48 -10.72 -6.20
N ARG A 9 -19.37 -11.49 -6.09
CA ARG A 9 -18.47 -11.40 -4.92
C ARG A 9 -17.83 -10.02 -4.78
N LEU A 10 -17.52 -9.39 -5.92
CA LEU A 10 -16.88 -8.06 -5.92
C LEU A 10 -17.89 -6.90 -5.91
N ALA A 11 -19.18 -7.18 -6.17
CA ALA A 11 -20.22 -6.16 -6.09
C ALA A 11 -20.37 -5.62 -4.67
N GLY A 12 -20.37 -4.31 -4.53
CA GLY A 12 -20.50 -3.63 -3.23
C GLY A 12 -19.20 -3.52 -2.44
N LEU A 13 -18.11 -4.14 -2.89
CA LEU A 13 -16.81 -3.92 -2.28
C LEU A 13 -16.37 -2.46 -2.51
N GLY A 14 -16.15 -1.74 -1.43
CA GLY A 14 -15.61 -0.38 -1.49
C GLY A 14 -16.66 0.73 -1.71
N GLY A 15 -17.93 0.46 -1.99
CA GLY A 15 -18.94 1.53 -2.15
C GLY A 15 -18.91 2.51 -0.99
N ALA A 16 -19.37 2.09 0.18
CA ALA A 16 -19.37 2.93 1.39
C ALA A 16 -17.98 3.43 1.82
N LYS A 17 -16.95 2.63 1.57
CA LYS A 17 -15.55 3.02 1.87
C LYS A 17 -15.09 4.28 1.13
N TRP A 18 -15.76 4.66 0.04
CA TRP A 18 -15.41 5.79 -0.82
C TRP A 18 -16.44 6.93 -0.79
N ASP A 19 -17.46 6.84 0.05
CA ASP A 19 -18.56 7.83 0.06
C ASP A 19 -18.06 9.24 0.35
N LEU A 20 -17.21 9.42 1.36
CA LEU A 20 -16.63 10.71 1.70
C LEU A 20 -15.72 11.25 0.57
N TYR A 21 -14.87 10.41 0.00
CA TYR A 21 -14.06 10.77 -1.17
C TYR A 21 -14.94 11.22 -2.34
N THR A 22 -15.99 10.47 -2.63
CA THR A 22 -16.91 10.79 -3.71
C THR A 22 -17.64 12.13 -3.45
N ALA A 23 -18.08 12.36 -2.21
CA ALA A 23 -18.71 13.62 -1.81
C ALA A 23 -17.73 14.80 -1.95
N ALA A 24 -16.48 14.65 -1.49
CA ALA A 24 -15.45 15.67 -1.64
C ALA A 24 -15.18 15.99 -3.13
N ARG A 25 -15.06 14.98 -3.98
CA ARG A 25 -14.87 15.17 -5.44
C ARG A 25 -16.06 15.88 -6.10
N GLN A 26 -17.29 15.57 -5.68
CA GLN A 26 -18.49 16.26 -6.18
C GLN A 26 -18.52 17.73 -5.74
N ARG A 27 -18.09 18.05 -4.52
CA ARG A 27 -18.01 19.43 -4.02
C ARG A 27 -16.94 20.22 -4.77
N LEU A 28 -15.75 19.64 -4.97
CA LEU A 28 -14.69 20.22 -5.81
C LEU A 28 -15.18 20.51 -7.23
N ALA A 29 -15.93 19.59 -7.84
CA ALA A 29 -16.48 19.77 -9.19
C ALA A 29 -17.53 20.92 -9.27
N ARG A 30 -18.15 21.28 -8.15
CA ARG A 30 -19.03 22.46 -8.03
C ARG A 30 -18.29 23.77 -7.73
N GLY A 31 -16.94 23.71 -7.63
CA GLY A 31 -16.11 24.89 -7.36
C GLY A 31 -15.95 25.22 -5.87
N GLU A 32 -16.31 24.32 -4.96
CA GLU A 32 -16.05 24.50 -3.53
C GLU A 32 -14.56 24.33 -3.23
N GLU A 33 -14.00 25.13 -2.32
CA GLU A 33 -12.61 25.01 -1.90
C GLU A 33 -12.48 23.89 -0.85
N ILE A 34 -12.14 22.68 -1.30
CA ILE A 34 -11.88 21.53 -0.43
C ILE A 34 -10.38 21.21 -0.41
N ILE A 35 -9.81 21.06 0.77
CA ILE A 35 -8.45 20.51 0.93
C ILE A 35 -8.57 18.98 0.94
N GLU A 36 -8.10 18.34 -0.14
CA GLU A 36 -8.19 16.89 -0.32
C GLU A 36 -6.95 16.20 0.23
N MET A 37 -7.12 15.40 1.28
CA MET A 37 -6.08 14.58 1.94
C MET A 37 -6.51 13.11 2.04
N THR A 38 -7.32 12.65 1.10
CA THR A 38 -7.90 11.30 1.08
C THR A 38 -6.99 10.29 0.38
N ILE A 39 -6.35 10.70 -0.72
CA ILE A 39 -5.55 9.82 -1.58
C ILE A 39 -4.06 10.06 -1.33
N GLY A 40 -3.30 8.96 -1.22
CA GLY A 40 -1.85 9.00 -1.14
C GLY A 40 -1.21 8.96 -2.53
N GLU A 41 -0.95 10.11 -3.10
CA GLU A 41 -0.09 10.27 -4.27
C GLU A 41 1.15 11.07 -3.90
N PRO A 42 2.30 10.80 -4.53
CA PRO A 42 3.47 11.63 -4.37
C PRO A 42 3.18 13.12 -4.65
N ASP A 43 3.77 14.01 -3.83
CA ASP A 43 3.60 15.47 -3.90
C ASP A 43 4.54 16.16 -4.91
N VAL A 44 5.21 15.39 -5.73
CA VAL A 44 6.14 15.84 -6.76
C VAL A 44 5.82 15.19 -8.10
N ALA A 45 6.19 15.86 -9.15
CA ALA A 45 6.14 15.28 -10.49
C ALA A 45 7.14 14.12 -10.62
N MET A 46 6.81 13.19 -11.50
CA MET A 46 7.75 12.17 -11.96
C MET A 46 9.03 12.83 -12.49
N PRO A 47 10.22 12.24 -12.22
CA PRO A 47 11.47 12.76 -12.80
C PRO A 47 11.41 12.93 -14.31
N GLU A 48 11.84 14.09 -14.80
CA GLU A 48 11.77 14.43 -16.24
C GLU A 48 12.53 13.42 -17.10
N GLN A 49 13.67 12.91 -16.61
CA GLN A 49 14.44 11.89 -17.33
C GLN A 49 13.60 10.64 -17.64
N MET A 50 12.70 10.21 -16.74
CA MET A 50 11.81 9.08 -16.99
C MET A 50 10.82 9.38 -18.13
N THR A 51 10.35 10.63 -18.24
CA THR A 51 9.51 11.07 -19.37
C THR A 51 10.28 10.98 -20.68
N GLU A 52 11.51 11.50 -20.72
CA GLU A 52 12.36 11.47 -21.92
C GLU A 52 12.72 10.04 -22.33
N ASP A 53 13.00 9.16 -21.36
CA ASP A 53 13.29 7.75 -21.63
C ASP A 53 12.08 7.01 -22.21
N ALA A 54 10.89 7.25 -21.71
CA ALA A 54 9.66 6.67 -22.25
C ALA A 54 9.39 7.17 -23.68
N ILE A 55 9.58 8.48 -23.94
CA ILE A 55 9.45 9.08 -25.28
C ILE A 55 10.49 8.49 -26.23
N ALA A 56 11.76 8.37 -25.81
CA ALA A 56 12.82 7.80 -26.62
C ALA A 56 12.53 6.33 -26.99
N ALA A 57 12.07 5.52 -26.03
CA ALA A 57 11.68 4.15 -26.29
C ALA A 57 10.49 4.06 -27.27
N LEU A 58 9.47 4.90 -27.12
CA LEU A 58 8.35 4.97 -28.07
C LEU A 58 8.83 5.33 -29.49
N ARG A 59 9.70 6.33 -29.62
CA ARG A 59 10.28 6.74 -30.92
C ARG A 59 11.16 5.66 -31.55
N ALA A 60 11.81 4.82 -30.70
CA ALA A 60 12.58 3.66 -31.14
C ALA A 60 11.71 2.46 -31.53
N GLY A 61 10.38 2.60 -31.49
CA GLY A 61 9.44 1.54 -31.90
C GLY A 61 9.25 0.43 -30.86
N ARG A 62 9.52 0.70 -29.59
CA ARG A 62 9.30 -0.23 -28.47
C ARG A 62 7.80 -0.35 -28.13
N THR A 63 7.02 -0.79 -29.13
CA THR A 63 5.54 -0.86 -29.08
C THR A 63 4.99 -2.22 -29.48
N ARG A 64 5.84 -3.24 -29.62
CA ARG A 64 5.43 -4.61 -29.91
C ARG A 64 5.06 -5.33 -28.62
N TYR A 65 4.52 -6.55 -28.76
CA TYR A 65 4.27 -7.40 -27.58
C TYR A 65 5.56 -7.69 -26.83
N SER A 66 5.47 -7.66 -25.53
CA SER A 66 6.50 -8.12 -24.59
C SER A 66 6.39 -9.62 -24.37
N GLU A 67 7.43 -10.25 -23.85
CA GLU A 67 7.33 -11.62 -23.34
C GLU A 67 6.42 -11.67 -22.11
N GLY A 68 5.75 -12.79 -21.87
CA GLY A 68 4.76 -12.96 -20.81
C GLY A 68 5.30 -12.68 -19.39
N ARG A 69 6.58 -12.87 -19.17
CA ARG A 69 7.27 -12.59 -17.90
C ARG A 69 7.68 -11.11 -17.79
N GLY A 70 7.93 -10.45 -18.91
CA GLY A 70 8.42 -9.07 -19.02
C GLY A 70 9.67 -8.95 -19.89
N GLU A 71 10.11 -7.73 -20.15
CA GLU A 71 11.29 -7.42 -20.95
C GLU A 71 12.58 -7.87 -20.25
N ALA A 72 13.46 -8.54 -20.97
CA ALA A 72 14.71 -9.12 -20.44
C ALA A 72 15.59 -8.08 -19.72
N GLY A 73 15.69 -6.85 -20.24
CA GLY A 73 16.45 -5.76 -19.60
C GLY A 73 15.93 -5.45 -18.20
N LEU A 74 14.61 -5.28 -18.06
CA LEU A 74 13.97 -4.99 -16.77
C LEU A 74 14.06 -6.19 -15.81
N LEU A 75 13.86 -7.43 -16.29
CA LEU A 75 14.00 -8.63 -15.46
C LEU A 75 15.42 -8.76 -14.88
N ASN A 76 16.46 -8.55 -15.71
CA ASN A 76 17.86 -8.55 -15.26
C ASN A 76 18.13 -7.41 -14.25
N MET A 77 17.61 -6.21 -14.49
CA MET A 77 17.77 -5.07 -13.59
C MET A 77 17.14 -5.35 -12.23
N LEU A 78 15.91 -5.88 -12.21
CA LEU A 78 15.21 -6.22 -10.97
C LEU A 78 15.94 -7.34 -10.20
N ALA A 79 16.44 -8.36 -10.88
CA ALA A 79 17.24 -9.40 -10.24
C ALA A 79 18.49 -8.81 -9.56
N GLN A 80 19.21 -7.91 -10.23
CA GLN A 80 20.36 -7.19 -9.65
C GLN A 80 19.94 -6.30 -8.47
N TYR A 81 18.86 -5.55 -8.62
CA TYR A 81 18.31 -4.65 -7.60
C TYR A 81 17.96 -5.40 -6.31
N TYR A 82 17.27 -6.54 -6.42
CA TYR A 82 16.94 -7.37 -5.25
C TYR A 82 18.16 -8.08 -4.68
N THR A 83 19.10 -8.56 -5.52
CA THR A 83 20.36 -9.14 -5.05
C THR A 83 21.13 -8.16 -4.17
N ALA A 84 21.27 -6.92 -4.63
CA ALA A 84 22.00 -5.89 -3.87
C ALA A 84 21.30 -5.52 -2.55
N ARG A 85 19.96 -5.50 -2.53
CA ARG A 85 19.19 -5.05 -1.37
C ARG A 85 18.87 -6.13 -0.34
N ARG A 86 18.85 -7.40 -0.75
CA ARG A 86 18.40 -8.52 0.13
C ARG A 86 19.56 -9.41 0.58
N GLY A 87 20.78 -9.18 0.08
CA GLY A 87 21.99 -9.95 0.47
C GLY A 87 21.98 -11.41 0.02
N ARG A 88 21.15 -11.77 -0.97
CA ARG A 88 21.09 -13.08 -1.60
C ARG A 88 20.92 -12.94 -3.11
N ALA A 89 21.36 -13.98 -3.86
CA ALA A 89 21.25 -13.97 -5.31
C ALA A 89 19.79 -14.11 -5.77
N PHE A 90 19.40 -13.28 -6.72
CA PHE A 90 18.18 -13.39 -7.52
C PHE A 90 18.56 -13.44 -8.99
N GLU A 91 17.81 -14.19 -9.76
CA GLU A 91 17.95 -14.32 -11.21
C GLU A 91 16.69 -13.80 -11.90
N PRO A 92 16.74 -13.49 -13.20
CA PRO A 92 15.57 -13.00 -13.95
C PRO A 92 14.33 -13.89 -13.80
N GLU A 93 14.55 -15.20 -13.62
CA GLU A 93 13.50 -16.21 -13.41
C GLU A 93 12.77 -16.06 -12.08
N ASN A 94 13.33 -15.33 -11.11
CA ASN A 94 12.64 -14.98 -9.87
C ASN A 94 11.64 -13.82 -10.03
N VAL A 95 11.60 -13.18 -11.19
CA VAL A 95 10.87 -11.91 -11.40
C VAL A 95 9.77 -12.06 -12.43
N MET A 96 8.65 -11.42 -12.20
CA MET A 96 7.59 -11.18 -13.19
C MET A 96 7.13 -9.72 -13.15
N CYS A 97 7.03 -9.09 -14.33
CA CYS A 97 6.62 -7.70 -14.46
C CYS A 97 5.12 -7.59 -14.73
N PHE A 98 4.50 -6.57 -14.13
CA PHE A 98 3.05 -6.32 -14.21
C PHE A 98 2.75 -4.82 -14.36
N PRO A 99 1.56 -4.47 -14.89
CA PRO A 99 1.08 -3.08 -14.89
C PRO A 99 0.76 -2.55 -13.47
N GLY A 100 1.80 -2.36 -12.65
CA GLY A 100 1.72 -1.87 -11.28
C GLY A 100 1.45 -2.95 -10.23
N THR A 101 1.67 -2.60 -8.96
CA THR A 101 1.53 -3.50 -7.80
C THR A 101 0.14 -4.13 -7.70
N GLN A 102 -0.93 -3.39 -8.01
CA GLN A 102 -2.30 -3.93 -7.95
C GLN A 102 -2.50 -5.12 -8.87
N THR A 103 -1.96 -5.07 -10.11
CA THR A 103 -2.04 -6.18 -11.05
C THR A 103 -1.15 -7.34 -10.61
N ALA A 104 0.05 -7.04 -10.06
CA ALA A 104 0.92 -8.06 -9.48
C ALA A 104 0.23 -8.80 -8.33
N LEU A 105 -0.37 -8.08 -7.38
CA LEU A 105 -1.14 -8.67 -6.28
C LEU A 105 -2.30 -9.55 -6.77
N TYR A 106 -3.04 -9.06 -7.78
CA TYR A 106 -4.14 -9.83 -8.35
C TYR A 106 -3.62 -11.15 -8.95
N ALA A 107 -2.58 -11.11 -9.78
CA ALA A 107 -2.01 -12.30 -10.41
C ALA A 107 -1.43 -13.26 -9.37
N VAL A 108 -0.64 -12.76 -8.42
CA VAL A 108 -0.04 -13.55 -7.34
C VAL A 108 -1.13 -14.26 -6.53
N MET A 109 -2.18 -13.54 -6.14
CA MET A 109 -3.29 -14.13 -5.37
C MET A 109 -4.01 -15.24 -6.14
N GLN A 110 -4.20 -15.09 -7.48
CA GLN A 110 -4.75 -16.16 -8.31
C GLN A 110 -3.81 -17.39 -8.39
N GLY A 111 -2.51 -17.18 -8.18
CA GLY A 111 -1.51 -18.26 -8.24
C GLY A 111 -1.34 -19.02 -6.92
N VAL A 112 -1.79 -18.48 -5.78
CA VAL A 112 -1.52 -19.07 -4.45
C VAL A 112 -2.78 -19.43 -3.66
N ALA A 113 -3.96 -18.93 -4.04
CA ALA A 113 -5.20 -19.15 -3.30
C ALA A 113 -6.40 -19.36 -4.24
N GLU A 114 -7.32 -20.23 -3.82
CA GLU A 114 -8.52 -20.57 -4.55
C GLU A 114 -9.75 -20.65 -3.64
N ALA A 115 -10.89 -21.04 -4.20
CA ALA A 115 -12.14 -21.19 -3.44
C ALA A 115 -12.03 -22.29 -2.37
N GLY A 116 -12.27 -21.91 -1.13
CA GLY A 116 -12.14 -22.77 0.06
C GLY A 116 -10.89 -22.48 0.88
N ASP A 117 -9.92 -21.79 0.32
CA ASP A 117 -8.74 -21.32 1.06
C ASP A 117 -9.03 -20.07 1.91
N GLU A 118 -8.18 -19.82 2.88
CA GLU A 118 -8.19 -18.65 3.74
C GLU A 118 -6.89 -17.83 3.58
N VAL A 119 -7.06 -16.52 3.51
CA VAL A 119 -5.96 -15.55 3.49
C VAL A 119 -5.99 -14.71 4.76
N LEU A 120 -4.94 -14.82 5.58
CA LEU A 120 -4.76 -14.01 6.78
C LEU A 120 -4.20 -12.65 6.37
N VAL A 121 -4.89 -11.57 6.75
CA VAL A 121 -4.52 -10.18 6.42
C VAL A 121 -4.80 -9.27 7.60
N GLY A 122 -3.99 -8.21 7.76
CA GLY A 122 -4.17 -7.25 8.85
C GLY A 122 -5.53 -6.53 8.82
N ASP A 123 -6.03 -6.19 9.98
CA ASP A 123 -7.13 -5.24 10.20
C ASP A 123 -6.60 -4.13 11.13
N PRO A 124 -6.36 -2.90 10.64
CA PRO A 124 -6.68 -2.38 9.30
C PRO A 124 -5.80 -2.94 8.18
N SER A 125 -6.28 -2.76 6.92
CA SER A 125 -5.55 -3.12 5.72
C SER A 125 -5.82 -2.15 4.57
N TYR A 126 -4.99 -2.20 3.53
CA TYR A 126 -5.23 -1.43 2.33
C TYR A 126 -6.55 -1.83 1.67
N VAL A 127 -7.36 -0.84 1.32
CA VAL A 127 -8.78 -1.02 0.92
C VAL A 127 -9.00 -1.98 -0.25
N THR A 128 -8.02 -2.19 -1.12
CA THR A 128 -8.17 -3.06 -2.30
C THR A 128 -7.85 -4.52 -2.03
N TYR A 129 -7.21 -4.87 -0.91
CA TYR A 129 -6.85 -6.27 -0.62
C TYR A 129 -8.08 -7.17 -0.53
N GLU A 130 -9.17 -6.66 0.04
CA GLU A 130 -10.43 -7.41 0.06
C GLU A 130 -10.86 -7.85 -1.34
N GLY A 131 -10.82 -6.95 -2.30
CA GLY A 131 -11.16 -7.25 -3.70
C GLY A 131 -10.21 -8.28 -4.33
N VAL A 132 -8.90 -8.12 -4.09
CA VAL A 132 -7.87 -9.04 -4.60
C VAL A 132 -8.07 -10.46 -4.06
N ILE A 133 -8.25 -10.60 -2.74
CA ILE A 133 -8.45 -11.90 -2.09
C ILE A 133 -9.75 -12.55 -2.56
N ARG A 134 -10.87 -11.81 -2.50
CA ARG A 134 -12.17 -12.35 -2.93
C ARG A 134 -12.23 -12.68 -4.41
N ALA A 135 -11.38 -12.07 -5.24
CA ALA A 135 -11.31 -12.40 -6.66
C ALA A 135 -10.81 -13.83 -6.91
N SER A 136 -9.87 -14.34 -6.11
CA SER A 136 -9.43 -15.75 -6.19
C SER A 136 -10.49 -16.75 -5.73
N GLY A 137 -11.47 -16.29 -4.96
CA GLY A 137 -12.48 -17.13 -4.32
C GLY A 137 -12.18 -17.46 -2.87
N ALA A 138 -10.98 -17.12 -2.40
CA ALA A 138 -10.58 -17.34 -1.01
C ALA A 138 -11.36 -16.45 -0.04
N GLU A 139 -11.41 -16.88 1.21
CA GLU A 139 -12.00 -16.17 2.33
C GLU A 139 -10.94 -15.32 3.05
N ILE A 140 -11.40 -14.20 3.61
CA ILE A 140 -10.53 -13.31 4.39
C ILE A 140 -10.60 -13.69 5.87
N VAL A 141 -9.44 -13.87 6.48
CA VAL A 141 -9.29 -13.99 7.93
C VAL A 141 -8.52 -12.77 8.44
N THR A 142 -9.21 -11.89 9.15
CA THR A 142 -8.61 -10.66 9.66
C THR A 142 -7.77 -10.91 10.91
N VAL A 143 -6.56 -10.33 10.93
CA VAL A 143 -5.62 -10.35 12.07
C VAL A 143 -5.57 -8.93 12.65
N PRO A 144 -5.96 -8.68 13.91
CA PRO A 144 -6.04 -7.33 14.45
C PRO A 144 -4.65 -6.70 14.58
N LEU A 145 -4.50 -5.50 14.04
CA LEU A 145 -3.32 -4.67 14.23
C LEU A 145 -3.64 -3.61 15.29
N ARG A 146 -3.15 -3.82 16.50
CA ARG A 146 -3.52 -2.99 17.66
C ARG A 146 -2.60 -1.78 17.80
N ALA A 147 -3.16 -0.66 18.23
CA ALA A 147 -2.40 0.58 18.46
C ALA A 147 -1.33 0.41 19.55
N GLU A 148 -1.59 -0.38 20.61
CA GLU A 148 -0.62 -0.68 21.67
C GLU A 148 0.62 -1.44 21.18
N HIS A 149 0.51 -2.15 20.05
CA HIS A 149 1.64 -2.78 19.34
C HIS A 149 2.13 -1.94 18.16
N GLY A 150 1.75 -0.65 18.09
CA GLY A 150 2.10 0.24 16.98
C GLY A 150 1.55 -0.23 15.64
N PHE A 151 0.39 -0.86 15.63
CA PHE A 151 -0.27 -1.43 14.45
C PHE A 151 0.56 -2.48 13.70
N ARG A 152 1.51 -3.14 14.37
CA ARG A 152 2.28 -4.24 13.77
C ARG A 152 1.58 -5.57 13.99
N MET A 153 1.60 -6.41 12.98
CA MET A 153 1.02 -7.75 13.02
C MET A 153 1.82 -8.63 14.00
N GLN A 154 1.11 -9.27 14.94
CA GLN A 154 1.72 -10.14 15.95
C GLN A 154 1.54 -11.60 15.56
N ALA A 155 2.59 -12.41 15.72
CA ALA A 155 2.55 -13.84 15.43
C ALA A 155 1.50 -14.59 16.24
N GLU A 156 1.29 -14.22 17.50
CA GLU A 156 0.27 -14.78 18.38
C GLU A 156 -1.14 -14.61 17.83
N ASP A 157 -1.43 -13.43 17.25
CA ASP A 157 -2.73 -13.13 16.65
C ASP A 157 -2.96 -13.90 15.35
N ILE A 158 -1.89 -14.17 14.58
CA ILE A 158 -1.92 -15.05 13.42
C ILE A 158 -2.19 -16.49 13.87
N ALA A 159 -1.39 -17.01 14.81
CA ALA A 159 -1.49 -18.39 15.30
C ALA A 159 -2.89 -18.72 15.81
N ALA A 160 -3.53 -17.79 16.53
CA ALA A 160 -4.90 -17.94 17.01
C ALA A 160 -5.97 -18.05 15.89
N ARG A 161 -5.61 -17.77 14.64
CA ARG A 161 -6.53 -17.72 13.49
C ARG A 161 -6.20 -18.71 12.39
N ILE A 162 -5.07 -19.37 12.45
CA ILE A 162 -4.69 -20.41 11.50
C ILE A 162 -5.66 -21.59 11.60
N THR A 163 -6.14 -22.05 10.46
CA THR A 163 -6.97 -23.25 10.31
C THR A 163 -6.37 -24.17 9.24
N PRO A 164 -6.85 -25.38 9.05
CA PRO A 164 -6.42 -26.26 7.95
C PRO A 164 -6.69 -25.70 6.54
N ARG A 165 -7.51 -24.64 6.43
CA ARG A 165 -7.79 -23.93 5.17
C ARG A 165 -6.86 -22.74 4.95
N SER A 166 -6.10 -22.32 5.93
CA SER A 166 -5.17 -21.21 5.80
C SER A 166 -4.13 -21.52 4.75
N ARG A 167 -3.90 -20.59 3.82
CA ARG A 167 -2.98 -20.75 2.68
C ARG A 167 -1.97 -19.64 2.57
N VAL A 168 -2.35 -18.41 2.94
CA VAL A 168 -1.55 -17.21 2.73
C VAL A 168 -1.58 -16.32 3.96
N ILE A 169 -0.41 -15.74 4.30
CA ILE A 169 -0.30 -14.54 5.14
C ILE A 169 0.06 -13.38 4.21
N LEU A 170 -0.81 -12.37 4.13
CA LEU A 170 -0.59 -11.16 3.36
C LEU A 170 -0.11 -10.03 4.27
N LEU A 171 1.15 -9.63 4.10
CA LEU A 171 1.77 -8.50 4.77
C LEU A 171 1.76 -7.26 3.87
N ASN A 172 1.68 -6.08 4.49
CA ASN A 172 2.02 -4.82 3.89
C ASN A 172 3.02 -4.13 4.82
N THR A 173 4.26 -4.03 4.39
CA THR A 173 5.34 -3.44 5.19
C THR A 173 6.32 -2.70 4.28
N PRO A 174 6.43 -1.38 4.43
CA PRO A 174 5.70 -0.47 5.35
C PRO A 174 4.19 -0.42 5.09
N HIS A 175 3.42 -0.22 6.14
CA HIS A 175 1.97 -0.48 6.15
C HIS A 175 1.12 0.74 5.76
N ASN A 176 0.14 0.56 4.90
CA ASN A 176 -0.94 1.50 4.63
C ASN A 176 -2.24 0.95 5.27
N PRO A 177 -2.85 1.66 6.23
CA PRO A 177 -2.80 3.12 6.44
C PRO A 177 -1.87 3.63 7.56
N THR A 178 -1.19 2.77 8.31
CA THR A 178 -0.62 3.13 9.62
C THR A 178 0.81 3.69 9.57
N GLY A 179 1.55 3.43 8.48
CA GLY A 179 2.98 3.75 8.37
C GLY A 179 3.89 2.86 9.23
N ALA A 180 3.35 1.80 9.84
CA ALA A 180 4.09 0.86 10.66
C ALA A 180 5.05 -0.01 9.83
N ILE A 181 6.18 -0.39 10.44
CA ILE A 181 7.16 -1.32 9.86
C ILE A 181 7.31 -2.50 10.80
N LEU A 182 7.21 -3.72 10.26
CA LEU A 182 7.48 -4.94 11.03
C LEU A 182 8.94 -4.97 11.46
N ARG A 183 9.18 -5.27 12.73
CA ARG A 183 10.54 -5.44 13.27
C ARG A 183 11.07 -6.81 12.88
N ARG A 184 12.39 -6.96 12.89
CA ARG A 184 13.06 -8.24 12.60
C ARG A 184 12.44 -9.40 13.38
N ARG A 185 12.28 -9.26 14.71
CA ARG A 185 11.72 -10.29 15.56
C ARG A 185 10.30 -10.68 15.15
N GLU A 186 9.41 -9.69 14.91
CA GLU A 186 8.02 -9.94 14.49
C GLU A 186 8.01 -10.68 13.14
N LEU A 187 8.89 -10.29 12.21
CA LEU A 187 8.98 -10.92 10.91
C LEU A 187 9.51 -12.36 11.00
N GLU A 188 10.52 -12.63 11.85
CA GLU A 188 11.05 -13.97 12.10
C GLU A 188 10.00 -14.88 12.74
N GLU A 189 9.22 -14.37 13.70
CA GLU A 189 8.12 -15.11 14.33
C GLU A 189 6.99 -15.44 13.34
N ILE A 190 6.62 -14.48 12.44
CA ILE A 190 5.65 -14.71 11.36
C ILE A 190 6.19 -15.73 10.36
N ALA A 191 7.47 -15.64 9.99
CA ALA A 191 8.12 -16.58 9.09
C ALA A 191 8.11 -18.00 9.66
N ALA A 192 8.37 -18.17 10.94
CA ALA A 192 8.31 -19.47 11.62
C ALA A 192 6.92 -20.09 11.52
N LEU A 193 5.84 -19.31 11.77
CA LEU A 193 4.46 -19.79 11.60
C LEU A 193 4.14 -20.17 10.15
N ALA A 194 4.60 -19.37 9.19
CA ALA A 194 4.39 -19.68 7.78
C ALA A 194 5.06 -21.00 7.37
N LEU A 195 6.23 -21.29 7.90
CA LEU A 195 6.92 -22.57 7.70
C LEU A 195 6.21 -23.74 8.38
N GLU A 196 5.81 -23.57 9.66
CA GLU A 196 5.16 -24.60 10.44
C GLU A 196 3.83 -25.04 9.82
N HIS A 197 3.09 -24.10 9.24
CA HIS A 197 1.75 -24.34 8.69
C HIS A 197 1.69 -24.40 7.16
N ASP A 198 2.84 -24.49 6.48
CA ASP A 198 2.93 -24.60 5.02
C ASP A 198 2.24 -23.46 4.27
N LEU A 199 2.39 -22.20 4.76
CA LEU A 199 1.74 -21.02 4.21
C LEU A 199 2.65 -20.25 3.26
N TRP A 200 2.07 -19.60 2.27
CA TRP A 200 2.72 -18.54 1.50
C TRP A 200 2.78 -17.24 2.30
N LEU A 201 3.89 -16.52 2.17
CA LEU A 201 4.07 -15.18 2.70
C LEU A 201 4.11 -14.19 1.53
N ILE A 202 3.06 -13.40 1.36
CA ILE A 202 3.05 -12.31 0.38
C ILE A 202 3.36 -11.01 1.12
N SER A 203 4.33 -10.24 0.61
CA SER A 203 4.72 -8.94 1.17
C SER A 203 4.58 -7.83 0.13
N ASP A 204 3.65 -6.90 0.36
CA ASP A 204 3.55 -5.67 -0.41
C ASP A 204 4.52 -4.64 0.17
N GLU A 205 5.59 -4.34 -0.59
CA GLU A 205 6.71 -3.50 -0.17
C GLU A 205 6.78 -2.18 -0.95
N VAL A 206 5.68 -1.71 -1.50
CA VAL A 206 5.63 -0.52 -2.36
C VAL A 206 6.16 0.76 -1.69
N TYR A 207 6.22 0.79 -0.36
CA TYR A 207 6.73 1.93 0.43
C TYR A 207 8.16 1.77 0.95
N GLU A 208 8.92 0.73 0.55
CA GLU A 208 10.26 0.48 1.09
C GLU A 208 11.24 1.65 0.92
N ASP A 209 11.10 2.45 -0.15
CA ASP A 209 11.93 3.64 -0.38
C ASP A 209 11.43 4.90 0.36
N LEU A 210 10.29 4.81 1.06
CA LEU A 210 9.70 5.89 1.85
C LEU A 210 9.78 5.62 3.36
N VAL A 211 10.76 4.86 3.81
CA VAL A 211 11.08 4.64 5.23
C VAL A 211 11.76 5.86 5.80
N PHE A 212 11.28 6.36 6.93
CA PHE A 212 11.80 7.59 7.56
C PHE A 212 13.13 7.34 8.28
N ASP A 213 13.91 8.40 8.42
CA ASP A 213 15.22 8.30 9.07
C ASP A 213 15.08 7.80 10.53
N GLY A 214 15.91 6.82 10.89
CA GLY A 214 15.88 6.16 12.20
C GLY A 214 14.98 4.91 12.28
N ALA A 215 14.16 4.64 11.26
CA ALA A 215 13.44 3.38 11.15
C ALA A 215 14.18 2.38 10.25
N GLU A 216 14.06 1.10 10.58
CA GLU A 216 14.69 0.01 9.81
C GLU A 216 13.63 -0.83 9.11
N PHE A 217 13.81 -1.03 7.81
CA PHE A 217 13.00 -1.94 7.01
C PHE A 217 13.74 -3.23 6.72
N LEU A 218 13.07 -4.35 6.95
CA LEU A 218 13.54 -5.68 6.56
C LEU A 218 12.49 -6.36 5.69
N SER A 219 12.89 -6.81 4.51
CA SER A 219 12.06 -7.65 3.66
C SER A 219 12.13 -9.12 4.09
N PRO A 220 11.02 -9.88 4.08
CA PRO A 220 11.06 -11.32 4.33
C PRO A 220 11.90 -12.08 3.29
N LEU A 221 12.11 -11.56 2.08
CA LEU A 221 13.05 -12.13 1.11
C LEU A 221 14.52 -12.13 1.57
N ALA A 222 14.86 -11.32 2.58
CA ALA A 222 16.20 -11.31 3.18
C ALA A 222 16.37 -12.40 4.27
N LEU A 223 15.31 -13.12 4.64
CA LEU A 223 15.33 -14.24 5.58
C LEU A 223 15.43 -15.55 4.80
N PRO A 224 16.60 -16.24 4.78
CA PRO A 224 16.82 -17.42 3.94
C PRO A 224 15.85 -18.56 4.20
N GLU A 225 15.43 -18.73 5.46
CA GLU A 225 14.53 -19.79 5.92
C GLU A 225 13.14 -19.73 5.30
N ILE A 226 12.61 -18.52 5.00
CA ILE A 226 11.26 -18.36 4.44
C ILE A 226 11.28 -17.92 2.97
N ALA A 227 12.43 -17.65 2.40
CA ALA A 227 12.55 -17.04 1.08
C ALA A 227 11.89 -17.86 -0.04
N ASP A 228 11.89 -19.19 0.08
CA ASP A 228 11.29 -20.11 -0.90
C ASP A 228 9.74 -20.20 -0.78
N ARG A 229 9.16 -19.47 0.17
CA ARG A 229 7.70 -19.32 0.36
C ARG A 229 7.28 -17.86 0.36
N THR A 230 8.19 -16.95 0.05
CA THR A 230 7.94 -15.52 0.06
C THR A 230 7.79 -14.99 -1.36
N ILE A 231 6.75 -14.19 -1.55
CA ILE A 231 6.52 -13.42 -2.78
C ILE A 231 6.41 -11.96 -2.38
N VAL A 232 7.32 -11.13 -2.90
CA VAL A 232 7.27 -9.68 -2.73
C VAL A 232 6.63 -9.05 -3.95
N VAL A 233 5.75 -8.07 -3.75
CA VAL A 233 5.23 -7.21 -4.81
C VAL A 233 5.63 -5.76 -4.57
N SER A 234 5.97 -5.04 -5.64
CA SER A 234 6.35 -3.64 -5.56
C SER A 234 6.15 -2.91 -6.89
N SER A 235 6.51 -1.63 -6.96
CA SER A 235 6.43 -0.80 -8.17
C SER A 235 7.22 0.49 -8.01
N ILE A 236 7.41 1.21 -9.13
CA ILE A 236 7.94 2.59 -9.11
C ILE A 236 6.89 3.65 -8.72
N SER A 237 5.64 3.25 -8.46
CA SER A 237 4.53 4.20 -8.24
C SER A 237 4.79 5.18 -7.10
N LYS A 238 5.45 4.75 -6.03
CA LYS A 238 5.70 5.59 -4.85
C LYS A 238 7.13 6.11 -4.82
N SER A 239 8.11 5.23 -5.02
CA SER A 239 9.53 5.58 -4.99
C SER A 239 9.93 6.62 -6.05
N HIS A 240 9.33 6.57 -7.24
CA HIS A 240 9.67 7.45 -8.37
C HIS A 240 8.55 8.43 -8.74
N ALA A 241 7.55 8.61 -7.90
CA ALA A 241 6.41 9.48 -8.16
C ALA A 241 5.72 9.18 -9.51
N ALA A 242 5.63 7.90 -9.91
CA ALA A 242 5.17 7.48 -11.24
C ALA A 242 3.96 6.53 -11.21
N PRO A 243 2.88 6.81 -10.44
CA PRO A 243 1.75 5.88 -10.31
C PRO A 243 1.00 5.68 -11.63
N GLY A 244 0.97 6.70 -12.49
CA GLY A 244 0.27 6.69 -13.79
C GLY A 244 0.92 5.81 -14.85
N LEU A 245 2.22 5.49 -14.73
CA LEU A 245 2.95 4.67 -15.71
C LEU A 245 2.67 3.17 -15.60
N ARG A 246 2.07 2.75 -14.51
CA ARG A 246 1.69 1.36 -14.29
C ARG A 246 2.85 0.37 -14.47
N SER A 247 3.97 0.57 -13.78
CA SER A 247 5.11 -0.35 -13.76
C SER A 247 5.30 -0.94 -12.37
N GLY A 248 5.18 -2.25 -12.27
CA GLY A 248 5.34 -3.01 -11.03
C GLY A 248 5.79 -4.45 -11.32
N TRP A 249 6.00 -5.22 -10.28
CA TRP A 249 6.55 -6.57 -10.39
C TRP A 249 6.20 -7.42 -9.17
N ALA A 250 6.38 -8.73 -9.35
CA ALA A 250 6.45 -9.72 -8.28
C ALA A 250 7.84 -10.39 -8.30
N VAL A 251 8.37 -10.70 -7.13
CA VAL A 251 9.65 -11.42 -6.95
C VAL A 251 9.42 -12.58 -5.98
N GLY A 252 9.78 -13.79 -6.38
CA GLY A 252 9.56 -14.97 -5.57
C GLY A 252 10.40 -16.17 -6.03
N PRO A 253 10.13 -17.37 -5.53
CA PRO A 253 10.79 -18.59 -5.98
C PRO A 253 10.59 -18.82 -7.48
N LYS A 254 11.61 -19.34 -8.17
CA LYS A 254 11.53 -19.68 -9.61
C LYS A 254 10.36 -20.61 -9.93
N SER A 255 10.16 -21.63 -9.10
CA SER A 255 9.05 -22.57 -9.26
C SER A 255 7.67 -21.88 -9.22
N PHE A 256 7.51 -20.86 -8.38
CA PHE A 256 6.29 -20.09 -8.32
C PHE A 256 6.12 -19.21 -9.55
N THR A 257 7.14 -18.47 -9.96
CA THR A 257 7.04 -17.58 -11.13
C THR A 257 6.83 -18.36 -12.43
N GLU A 258 7.39 -19.56 -12.55
CA GLU A 258 7.13 -20.51 -13.64
C GLU A 258 5.67 -20.96 -13.65
N ALA A 259 5.12 -21.34 -12.49
CA ALA A 259 3.72 -21.73 -12.35
C ALA A 259 2.75 -20.57 -12.59
N LEU A 260 3.15 -19.35 -12.27
CA LEU A 260 2.33 -18.13 -12.44
C LEU A 260 2.30 -17.64 -13.91
N LEU A 261 3.27 -18.02 -14.73
CA LEU A 261 3.39 -17.52 -16.10
C LEU A 261 2.12 -17.74 -16.95
N PRO A 262 1.49 -18.92 -16.99
CA PRO A 262 0.24 -19.12 -17.72
C PRO A 262 -0.92 -18.24 -17.24
N VAL A 263 -0.98 -17.95 -15.95
CA VAL A 263 -1.98 -17.02 -15.38
C VAL A 263 -1.74 -15.61 -15.90
N SER A 264 -0.49 -15.15 -15.87
CA SER A 264 -0.10 -13.85 -16.40
C SER A 264 -0.40 -13.73 -17.90
N GLU A 265 -0.03 -14.72 -18.70
CA GLU A 265 -0.27 -14.72 -20.15
C GLU A 265 -1.76 -14.76 -20.50
N THR A 266 -2.59 -15.42 -19.69
CA THR A 266 -4.05 -15.44 -19.87
C THR A 266 -4.65 -14.07 -19.55
N MET A 267 -4.09 -13.36 -18.58
CA MET A 267 -4.58 -12.05 -18.15
C MET A 267 -4.07 -10.90 -19.03
N LEU A 268 -2.80 -10.98 -19.46
CA LEU A 268 -2.13 -9.94 -20.25
C LEU A 268 -0.91 -10.53 -21.00
N PHE A 269 -0.57 -9.97 -22.15
CA PHE A 269 0.62 -10.35 -22.92
C PHE A 269 1.85 -9.53 -22.49
N GLY A 270 2.30 -9.70 -21.26
CA GLY A 270 3.39 -8.91 -20.69
C GLY A 270 2.99 -7.46 -20.40
N ASN A 271 3.96 -6.62 -20.08
CA ASN A 271 3.75 -5.19 -19.87
C ASN A 271 4.27 -4.36 -21.08
N GLN A 272 4.09 -3.07 -21.03
CA GLN A 272 4.48 -2.19 -22.15
C GLN A 272 6.02 -2.09 -22.26
N PRO A 273 6.65 -2.46 -23.40
CA PRO A 273 8.11 -2.46 -23.55
C PRO A 273 8.76 -1.09 -23.30
N PHE A 274 8.15 -0.01 -23.77
CA PHE A 274 8.67 1.35 -23.56
C PHE A 274 8.65 1.76 -22.07
N ILE A 275 7.67 1.27 -21.29
CA ILE A 275 7.63 1.46 -19.83
C ILE A 275 8.67 0.58 -19.15
N ALA A 276 8.90 -0.64 -19.64
CA ALA A 276 9.92 -1.52 -19.10
C ALA A 276 11.32 -0.94 -19.30
N ASP A 277 11.65 -0.44 -20.50
CA ASP A 277 12.94 0.20 -20.81
C ASP A 277 13.17 1.43 -19.91
N MET A 278 12.16 2.28 -19.74
CA MET A 278 12.22 3.44 -18.86
C MET A 278 12.39 3.01 -17.40
N THR A 279 11.65 1.99 -16.94
CA THR A 279 11.74 1.48 -15.56
C THR A 279 13.12 0.87 -15.27
N GLU A 280 13.67 0.12 -16.21
CA GLU A 280 15.04 -0.41 -16.12
C GLU A 280 16.06 0.69 -15.84
N ARG A 281 16.01 1.80 -16.58
CA ARG A 281 16.89 2.94 -16.38
C ARG A 281 16.65 3.62 -15.05
N ALA A 282 15.40 3.89 -14.69
CA ALA A 282 15.03 4.50 -13.42
C ALA A 282 15.55 3.71 -12.21
N LEU A 283 15.44 2.38 -12.24
CA LEU A 283 15.96 1.52 -11.18
C LEU A 283 17.49 1.49 -11.13
N ARG A 284 18.15 1.56 -12.27
CA ARG A 284 19.62 1.60 -12.38
C ARG A 284 20.19 2.88 -11.79
N GLU A 285 19.56 4.02 -12.03
CA GLU A 285 19.98 5.33 -11.56
C GLU A 285 19.53 5.60 -10.11
N GLY A 286 18.51 4.88 -9.64
CA GLY A 286 17.85 5.13 -8.36
C GLY A 286 16.89 6.31 -8.43
N SER A 287 16.06 6.47 -7.41
CA SER A 287 15.07 7.55 -7.38
C SER A 287 15.69 8.88 -6.92
N PRO A 288 15.69 9.92 -7.76
CA PRO A 288 16.16 11.25 -7.35
C PRO A 288 15.17 11.99 -6.43
N VAL A 289 13.91 11.50 -6.32
CA VAL A 289 12.84 12.16 -5.56
C VAL A 289 12.51 11.49 -4.23
N ALA A 290 12.82 10.19 -4.07
CA ALA A 290 12.44 9.41 -2.89
C ALA A 290 12.98 10.00 -1.58
N GLN A 291 14.26 10.43 -1.54
CA GLN A 291 14.86 11.02 -0.34
C GLN A 291 14.13 12.30 0.07
N GLY A 292 13.88 13.20 -0.88
CA GLY A 292 13.17 14.46 -0.61
C GLY A 292 11.73 14.22 -0.14
N MET A 293 11.00 13.28 -0.75
CA MET A 293 9.66 12.88 -0.31
C MET A 293 9.69 12.32 1.11
N ARG A 294 10.59 11.38 1.39
CA ARG A 294 10.77 10.78 2.72
C ARG A 294 10.97 11.82 3.81
N GLN A 295 11.87 12.77 3.59
CA GLN A 295 12.16 13.85 4.54
C GLN A 295 10.95 14.78 4.74
N ARG A 296 10.27 15.17 3.66
CA ARG A 296 9.09 16.02 3.75
C ARG A 296 7.94 15.31 4.46
N PHE A 297 7.65 14.06 4.12
CA PHE A 297 6.55 13.31 4.73
C PHE A 297 6.79 13.05 6.22
N ALA A 298 8.03 12.71 6.62
CA ALA A 298 8.40 12.55 8.01
C ALA A 298 8.20 13.85 8.82
N ARG A 299 8.70 14.99 8.30
CA ARG A 299 8.53 16.29 8.91
C ARG A 299 7.05 16.67 9.03
N ARG A 300 6.28 16.57 7.93
CA ARG A 300 4.86 16.92 7.90
C ARG A 300 4.03 16.07 8.86
N ALA A 301 4.29 14.77 8.95
CA ALA A 301 3.63 13.89 9.91
C ALA A 301 3.95 14.28 11.35
N THR A 302 5.21 14.68 11.63
CA THR A 302 5.64 15.16 12.94
C THR A 302 4.99 16.49 13.31
N ASP A 303 4.97 17.45 12.39
CA ASP A 303 4.38 18.78 12.60
C ASP A 303 2.85 18.69 12.81
N LEU A 304 2.16 17.88 11.99
CA LEU A 304 0.74 17.60 12.14
C LEU A 304 0.45 17.01 13.53
N ALA A 305 1.20 16.00 13.94
CA ALA A 305 1.02 15.35 15.23
C ALA A 305 1.25 16.33 16.40
N ALA A 306 2.34 17.09 16.35
CA ALA A 306 2.68 18.04 17.39
C ALA A 306 1.59 19.12 17.60
N ARG A 307 1.06 19.65 16.49
CA ARG A 307 0.02 20.67 16.57
C ARG A 307 -1.34 20.12 17.05
N LEU A 308 -1.79 19.00 16.47
CA LEU A 308 -3.07 18.41 16.87
C LEU A 308 -3.08 17.99 18.33
N GLU A 309 -2.00 17.38 18.83
CA GLU A 309 -1.91 16.95 20.23
C GLU A 309 -1.75 18.13 21.22
N ALA A 310 -1.11 19.24 20.80
CA ALA A 310 -0.97 20.42 21.65
C ALA A 310 -2.23 21.29 21.71
N GLU A 311 -2.99 21.38 20.63
CA GLU A 311 -4.09 22.31 20.47
C GLU A 311 -5.48 21.66 20.63
N THR A 312 -5.55 20.32 20.70
CA THR A 312 -6.82 19.57 20.79
C THR A 312 -6.69 18.34 21.73
N ALA A 313 -7.78 17.59 21.89
CA ALA A 313 -7.75 16.29 22.57
C ALA A 313 -7.42 15.09 21.61
N LEU A 314 -7.23 15.35 20.32
CA LEU A 314 -6.90 14.31 19.34
C LEU A 314 -5.56 13.64 19.67
N ARG A 315 -5.42 12.37 19.30
CA ARG A 315 -4.16 11.64 19.37
C ARG A 315 -3.68 11.30 17.97
N VAL A 316 -2.39 11.24 17.76
CA VAL A 316 -1.83 10.94 16.44
C VAL A 316 -0.88 9.76 16.52
N ASN A 317 -1.12 8.73 15.70
CA ASN A 317 -0.13 7.69 15.49
C ASN A 317 0.92 8.20 14.50
N ARG A 318 2.16 8.30 14.97
CA ARG A 318 3.29 8.76 14.17
C ARG A 318 3.79 7.63 13.26
N PRO A 319 3.73 7.81 11.92
CA PRO A 319 4.22 6.81 11.00
C PRO A 319 5.75 6.68 11.02
N GLU A 320 6.25 5.52 10.67
CA GLU A 320 7.68 5.24 10.45
C GLU A 320 8.05 5.26 8.96
N ALA A 321 7.04 5.30 8.09
CA ALA A 321 7.20 5.29 6.64
C ALA A 321 5.91 5.75 5.92
N GLY A 322 6.01 5.87 4.62
CA GLY A 322 4.86 6.11 3.75
C GLY A 322 4.49 7.59 3.66
N MET A 323 3.20 7.87 3.47
CA MET A 323 2.70 9.21 3.19
C MET A 323 1.39 9.52 3.93
N PHE A 324 1.15 8.83 5.05
CA PHE A 324 -0.06 8.95 5.84
C PHE A 324 0.25 9.10 7.32
N ALA A 325 -0.63 9.80 8.02
CA ALA A 325 -0.72 9.77 9.47
C ALA A 325 -2.13 9.33 9.88
N LEU A 326 -2.27 8.70 11.04
CA LEU A 326 -3.56 8.36 11.62
C LEU A 326 -3.87 9.29 12.79
N VAL A 327 -5.09 9.82 12.80
CA VAL A 327 -5.60 10.71 13.85
C VAL A 327 -6.78 10.03 14.53
N ASP A 328 -6.70 9.89 15.87
CA ASP A 328 -7.75 9.29 16.71
C ASP A 328 -8.67 10.38 17.24
N ALA A 329 -9.94 10.34 16.85
CA ALA A 329 -11.02 11.21 17.31
C ALA A 329 -11.75 10.63 18.56
N GLY A 330 -11.40 9.44 19.01
CA GLY A 330 -11.99 8.79 20.19
C GLY A 330 -11.99 9.67 21.45
N PRO A 331 -10.90 10.41 21.76
CA PRO A 331 -10.89 11.35 22.88
C PRO A 331 -11.91 12.49 22.81
N LEU A 332 -12.46 12.77 21.63
CA LEU A 332 -13.59 13.72 21.44
C LEU A 332 -14.97 13.04 21.58
N GLY A 333 -15.01 11.73 21.83
CA GLY A 333 -16.25 10.95 21.83
C GLY A 333 -16.83 10.70 20.42
N LEU A 334 -16.03 10.90 19.36
CA LEU A 334 -16.47 10.76 17.98
C LEU A 334 -15.96 9.46 17.36
N THR A 335 -16.76 8.92 16.43
CA THR A 335 -16.22 7.95 15.48
C THR A 335 -15.34 8.65 14.44
N GLY A 336 -14.43 7.92 13.81
CA GLY A 336 -13.64 8.44 12.68
C GLY A 336 -14.52 8.85 11.50
N GLU A 337 -15.64 8.16 11.30
CA GLU A 337 -16.65 8.49 10.28
C GLU A 337 -17.26 9.87 10.57
N ASP A 338 -17.81 10.07 11.78
CA ASP A 338 -18.42 11.34 12.18
C ASP A 338 -17.43 12.49 12.12
N PHE A 339 -16.19 12.24 12.57
CA PHE A 339 -15.15 13.27 12.53
C PHE A 339 -14.73 13.61 11.10
N ALA A 340 -14.60 12.62 10.21
CA ALA A 340 -14.26 12.86 8.81
C ALA A 340 -15.34 13.65 8.07
N TRP A 341 -16.64 13.37 8.33
CA TRP A 341 -17.74 14.15 7.79
C TRP A 341 -17.79 15.57 8.39
N ALA A 342 -17.55 15.72 9.70
CA ALA A 342 -17.45 17.04 10.32
C ALA A 342 -16.32 17.88 9.72
N LEU A 343 -15.16 17.27 9.45
CA LEU A 343 -14.05 17.93 8.77
C LEU A 343 -14.43 18.38 7.35
N LEU A 344 -15.12 17.55 6.59
CA LEU A 344 -15.57 17.90 5.25
C LEU A 344 -16.61 19.03 5.28
N ASP A 345 -17.61 18.94 6.18
CA ASP A 345 -18.77 19.86 6.18
C ASP A 345 -18.47 21.18 6.85
N GLN A 346 -17.67 21.21 7.91
CA GLN A 346 -17.41 22.40 8.73
C GLN A 346 -16.03 22.99 8.48
N GLY A 347 -15.07 22.17 8.03
CA GLY A 347 -13.67 22.57 7.80
C GLY A 347 -13.27 22.60 6.34
N ASN A 348 -14.08 22.06 5.42
CA ASN A 348 -13.70 21.86 4.02
C ASN A 348 -12.37 21.08 3.88
N VAL A 349 -12.17 20.07 4.74
CA VAL A 349 -11.02 19.17 4.71
C VAL A 349 -11.55 17.76 4.52
N ALA A 350 -11.09 17.08 3.49
CA ALA A 350 -11.46 15.70 3.19
C ALA A 350 -10.32 14.75 3.62
N VAL A 351 -10.62 13.82 4.53
CA VAL A 351 -9.73 12.75 5.00
C VAL A 351 -10.44 11.42 4.86
N MET A 352 -9.72 10.30 4.93
CA MET A 352 -10.38 8.98 4.85
C MET A 352 -10.79 8.49 6.23
N PRO A 353 -12.06 8.11 6.44
CA PRO A 353 -12.48 7.43 7.67
C PRO A 353 -11.70 6.14 7.88
N GLY A 354 -11.34 5.84 9.12
CA GLY A 354 -10.64 4.61 9.48
C GLY A 354 -11.46 3.35 9.19
N SER A 355 -12.78 3.44 9.32
CA SER A 355 -13.74 2.38 8.94
C SER A 355 -13.56 1.88 7.50
N SER A 356 -13.02 2.71 6.60
CA SER A 356 -12.66 2.30 5.23
C SER A 356 -11.55 1.26 5.16
N PHE A 357 -10.70 1.16 6.20
CA PHE A 357 -9.53 0.27 6.23
C PHE A 357 -9.73 -0.96 7.11
N GLY A 358 -10.70 -0.93 8.03
CA GLY A 358 -10.97 -2.07 8.89
C GLY A 358 -11.79 -1.77 10.13
N SER A 359 -12.20 -2.83 10.80
CA SER A 359 -13.09 -2.75 11.98
C SER A 359 -12.38 -2.22 13.23
N CYS A 360 -11.06 -2.37 13.31
CA CYS A 360 -10.25 -1.88 14.42
C CYS A 360 -10.02 -0.36 14.41
N MET A 361 -10.49 0.35 13.37
CA MET A 361 -10.20 1.76 13.12
C MET A 361 -11.42 2.68 13.31
N GLN A 362 -12.35 2.31 14.20
CA GLN A 362 -13.64 3.00 14.33
C GLN A 362 -13.53 4.47 14.76
N SER A 363 -12.53 4.83 15.57
CA SER A 363 -12.31 6.22 16.00
C SER A 363 -11.27 6.97 15.19
N TRP A 364 -10.63 6.32 14.22
CA TRP A 364 -9.49 6.86 13.48
C TRP A 364 -9.89 7.49 12.15
N VAL A 365 -9.10 8.46 11.72
CA VAL A 365 -9.08 8.95 10.33
C VAL A 365 -7.65 8.84 9.78
N ARG A 366 -7.52 8.55 8.47
CA ARG A 366 -6.24 8.60 7.77
C ARG A 366 -6.10 9.93 7.03
N VAL A 367 -4.99 10.61 7.28
CA VAL A 367 -4.63 11.90 6.68
C VAL A 367 -3.42 11.69 5.75
N ALA A 368 -3.57 12.01 4.46
CA ALA A 368 -2.44 12.03 3.54
C ALA A 368 -1.59 13.27 3.80
N VAL A 369 -0.28 13.09 4.05
CA VAL A 369 0.69 14.19 4.26
C VAL A 369 1.42 14.59 2.97
N SER A 370 0.98 14.04 1.84
CA SER A 370 1.52 14.31 0.50
C SER A 370 0.83 15.51 -0.16
N VAL A 371 0.73 16.62 0.55
CA VAL A 371 0.25 17.92 0.09
C VAL A 371 1.28 19.00 0.41
N ASP A 372 1.21 20.15 -0.24
CA ASP A 372 2.14 21.25 0.04
C ASP A 372 2.09 21.71 1.51
N ASP A 373 3.22 22.19 2.03
CA ASP A 373 3.36 22.61 3.42
C ASP A 373 2.32 23.69 3.83
N ALA A 374 2.05 24.66 2.95
CA ALA A 374 1.05 25.70 3.20
C ALA A 374 -0.40 25.13 3.18
N VAL A 375 -0.64 24.12 2.35
CA VAL A 375 -1.92 23.41 2.29
C VAL A 375 -2.12 22.59 3.55
N LEU A 376 -1.09 21.86 3.99
CA LEU A 376 -1.12 21.10 5.24
C LEU A 376 -1.37 22.01 6.45
N ALA A 377 -0.68 23.15 6.55
CA ALA A 377 -0.85 24.09 7.65
C ALA A 377 -2.33 24.56 7.74
N ARG A 378 -2.94 24.97 6.62
CA ARG A 378 -4.35 25.34 6.58
C ARG A 378 -5.29 24.18 6.94
N ALA A 379 -4.97 22.97 6.49
CA ALA A 379 -5.77 21.79 6.86
C ALA A 379 -5.73 21.55 8.38
N VAL A 380 -4.53 21.64 8.98
CA VAL A 380 -4.36 21.47 10.43
C VAL A 380 -5.10 22.56 11.19
N ASP A 381 -5.04 23.85 10.77
CA ASP A 381 -5.82 24.93 11.38
C ASP A 381 -7.32 24.60 11.42
N ARG A 382 -7.87 24.15 10.29
CA ARG A 382 -9.28 23.75 10.17
C ARG A 382 -9.62 22.52 11.00
N MET A 383 -8.70 21.54 11.07
CA MET A 383 -8.87 20.35 11.92
C MET A 383 -8.92 20.72 13.40
N VAL A 384 -8.06 21.63 13.84
CA VAL A 384 -8.06 22.17 15.23
C VAL A 384 -9.36 22.88 15.54
N GLU A 385 -9.83 23.75 14.65
CA GLU A 385 -11.11 24.45 14.84
C GLU A 385 -12.29 23.48 14.98
N VAL A 386 -12.40 22.49 14.08
CA VAL A 386 -13.49 21.50 14.11
C VAL A 386 -13.41 20.66 15.38
N ALA A 387 -12.22 20.16 15.75
CA ALA A 387 -12.04 19.37 16.96
C ALA A 387 -12.44 20.12 18.24
N ASN A 388 -12.06 21.40 18.35
CA ASN A 388 -12.39 22.22 19.52
C ASN A 388 -13.87 22.60 19.60
N ARG A 389 -14.57 22.76 18.47
CA ARG A 389 -16.04 22.93 18.47
C ARG A 389 -16.75 21.73 19.04
N HIS A 390 -16.31 20.52 18.68
CA HIS A 390 -16.90 19.27 19.20
C HIS A 390 -16.61 19.07 20.68
N ARG A 391 -15.41 19.42 21.14
CA ARG A 391 -15.07 19.40 22.56
C ARG A 391 -15.95 20.33 23.40
N ALA A 392 -16.13 21.57 22.96
CA ALA A 392 -16.97 22.55 23.65
C ALA A 392 -18.47 22.19 23.68
N ALA A 393 -18.94 21.38 22.74
CA ALA A 393 -20.32 20.90 22.71
C ALA A 393 -20.55 19.69 23.63
N ALA A 394 -19.50 19.01 24.06
CA ALA A 394 -19.54 17.84 24.94
C ALA A 394 -19.34 18.19 26.43
N GLU A 395 -18.77 19.36 26.72
CA GLU A 395 -18.67 19.98 28.07
C GLU A 395 -19.96 20.76 28.41
#